data_5a27b6d5ee7f89480ba5486c008c9cea
#
_entry.id   5a27b6d5ee7f89480ba5486c008c9cea
#
_cell.length_a   1.000
_cell.length_b   1.000
_cell.length_c   1.000
_cell.angle_alpha   90.00
_cell.angle_beta   90.00
_cell.angle_gamma   90.00
#
_symmetry.space_group_name_H-M   'P 1'
#
loop_
_entity.id
_entity.type
_entity.pdbx_description
1 polymer ?
#
loop_
_entity_poly.entity_id
_entity_poly.type
_entity_poly.pdbx_seq_one_letter_code
_entity_poly.pdbx_strand_id
1 'polypeptide(L)'
;YEPLIAFSYGKPKNAEAEVSRDVASQLGIPWLFAEYSLSTWREAAQSSWFTEYLWFGHNGYAVPHIQDLLAIHLLKSQIPSDAVVVPGHSGDLLAGSHIIPYLKFTHKIPSARVEIWRKHYTLLSPTLIARVFKANFNAIKKALLSKIEEELRYFSDILHSNSPSALTLYEGWDWRERQAKFIANSVRVYEFFGFDWWMPFWDSDLVRFYNQVPFPLRTNRRLHGRVLEGLERALGLILNQNEEGH
;
A
#
# COMPACT_ATOMS: atom_id res chain seq x y z
N TYR A 1 1.68 25.46 4.13
CA TYR A 1 1.25 25.13 2.77
C TYR A 1 -0.26 25.31 2.67
N GLU A 2 -0.71 26.27 1.92
CA GLU A 2 -2.12 26.48 1.59
C GLU A 2 -2.20 26.83 0.09
N PRO A 3 -3.24 26.36 -0.62
CA PRO A 3 -4.38 25.59 -0.10
C PRO A 3 -4.09 24.07 -0.03
N LEU A 4 -4.75 23.37 0.92
CA LEU A 4 -4.82 21.91 0.95
C LEU A 4 -6.11 21.45 0.26
N ILE A 5 -6.03 20.37 -0.52
CA ILE A 5 -7.19 19.70 -1.12
C ILE A 5 -7.10 18.23 -0.79
N ALA A 6 -8.14 17.67 -0.19
CA ALA A 6 -8.25 16.23 0.01
C ALA A 6 -9.02 15.60 -1.14
N PHE A 7 -8.67 14.36 -1.52
CA PHE A 7 -9.48 13.62 -2.48
C PHE A 7 -9.59 12.14 -2.10
N SER A 8 -10.68 11.55 -2.52
CA SER A 8 -10.92 10.12 -2.43
C SER A 8 -11.49 9.59 -3.73
N TYR A 9 -11.46 8.29 -3.91
CA TYR A 9 -11.98 7.66 -5.11
C TYR A 9 -12.60 6.30 -4.82
N GLY A 10 -13.37 5.80 -5.76
CA GLY A 10 -13.96 4.47 -5.68
C GLY A 10 -15.44 4.45 -6.02
N LYS A 11 -16.11 3.40 -5.57
CA LYS A 11 -17.56 3.29 -5.74
C LYS A 11 -18.28 4.34 -4.88
N PRO A 12 -19.42 4.86 -5.33
CA PRO A 12 -20.23 5.75 -4.52
C PRO A 12 -20.58 5.14 -3.16
N LYS A 13 -20.63 5.97 -2.13
CA LYS A 13 -21.01 5.56 -0.76
C LYS A 13 -20.11 4.48 -0.14
N ASN A 14 -18.84 4.41 -0.53
CA ASN A 14 -17.90 3.56 0.20
C ASN A 14 -17.54 4.20 1.54
N ALA A 15 -17.42 3.37 2.59
CA ALA A 15 -17.24 3.83 3.96
C ALA A 15 -15.95 4.66 4.14
N GLU A 16 -14.86 4.28 3.46
CA GLU A 16 -13.59 5.00 3.55
C GLU A 16 -13.69 6.43 2.99
N ALA A 17 -14.40 6.61 1.86
CA ALA A 17 -14.61 7.93 1.28
C ALA A 17 -15.53 8.81 2.15
N GLU A 18 -16.54 8.22 2.79
CA GLU A 18 -17.40 8.93 3.72
C GLU A 18 -16.62 9.44 4.94
N VAL A 19 -15.79 8.59 5.55
CA VAL A 19 -14.90 9.00 6.66
C VAL A 19 -13.93 10.09 6.20
N SER A 20 -13.32 9.95 5.03
CA SER A 20 -12.41 10.97 4.48
C SER A 20 -13.11 12.31 4.27
N ARG A 21 -14.34 12.29 3.73
CA ARG A 21 -15.15 13.50 3.56
C ARG A 21 -15.46 14.18 4.89
N ASP A 22 -15.84 13.38 5.89
CA ASP A 22 -16.23 13.90 7.20
C ASP A 22 -15.02 14.52 7.92
N VAL A 23 -13.86 13.90 7.86
CA VAL A 23 -12.59 14.47 8.37
C VAL A 23 -12.24 15.76 7.65
N ALA A 24 -12.26 15.77 6.33
CA ALA A 24 -11.95 16.96 5.55
C ALA A 24 -12.92 18.11 5.88
N SER A 25 -14.22 17.82 6.01
CA SER A 25 -15.24 18.80 6.40
C SER A 25 -14.98 19.39 7.78
N GLN A 26 -14.65 18.56 8.79
CA GLN A 26 -14.35 19.04 10.14
C GLN A 26 -13.08 19.89 10.20
N LEU A 27 -12.12 19.63 9.32
CA LEU A 27 -10.88 20.40 9.19
C LEU A 27 -11.00 21.63 8.26
N GLY A 28 -12.16 21.85 7.63
CA GLY A 28 -12.35 22.93 6.67
C GLY A 28 -11.53 22.75 5.38
N ILE A 29 -11.15 21.50 5.02
CA ILE A 29 -10.37 21.19 3.84
C ILE A 29 -11.32 20.86 2.68
N PRO A 30 -11.20 21.49 1.50
CA PRO A 30 -11.92 21.10 0.29
C PRO A 30 -11.69 19.63 -0.03
N TRP A 31 -12.78 18.90 -0.33
CA TRP A 31 -12.72 17.48 -0.63
C TRP A 31 -13.31 17.17 -1.98
N LEU A 32 -12.60 16.38 -2.78
CA LEU A 32 -12.99 15.93 -4.11
C LEU A 32 -13.21 14.42 -4.12
N PHE A 33 -14.16 13.97 -4.93
CA PHE A 33 -14.43 12.54 -5.09
C PHE A 33 -14.39 12.11 -6.56
N ALA A 34 -13.54 11.15 -6.87
CA ALA A 34 -13.50 10.50 -8.17
C ALA A 34 -14.36 9.23 -8.15
N GLU A 35 -15.56 9.30 -8.73
CA GLU A 35 -16.45 8.16 -8.80
C GLU A 35 -15.98 7.12 -9.81
N TYR A 36 -15.85 5.85 -9.37
CA TYR A 36 -15.50 4.71 -10.19
C TYR A 36 -16.72 3.90 -10.59
N SER A 37 -16.88 3.72 -11.89
CA SER A 37 -17.91 2.86 -12.48
C SER A 37 -17.31 1.95 -13.55
N LEU A 38 -18.06 0.93 -13.97
CA LEU A 38 -17.65 0.09 -15.08
C LEU A 38 -17.52 0.87 -16.39
N SER A 39 -18.35 1.91 -16.60
CA SER A 39 -18.29 2.76 -17.78
C SER A 39 -17.01 3.57 -17.80
N THR A 40 -16.68 4.27 -16.69
CA THR A 40 -15.45 5.08 -16.61
C THR A 40 -14.19 4.24 -16.81
N TRP A 41 -14.16 3.02 -16.28
CA TRP A 41 -13.04 2.09 -16.51
C TRP A 41 -12.97 1.56 -17.94
N ARG A 42 -14.10 1.32 -18.61
CA ARG A 42 -14.12 0.91 -20.00
C ARG A 42 -13.62 2.01 -20.92
N GLU A 43 -14.06 3.23 -20.71
CA GLU A 43 -13.60 4.41 -21.46
C GLU A 43 -12.09 4.61 -21.28
N ALA A 44 -11.61 4.56 -20.03
CA ALA A 44 -10.19 4.65 -19.73
C ALA A 44 -9.38 3.55 -20.47
N ALA A 45 -9.81 2.29 -20.36
CA ALA A 45 -9.11 1.16 -20.97
C ALA A 45 -9.08 1.19 -22.51
N GLN A 46 -9.98 1.93 -23.15
CA GLN A 46 -10.01 2.14 -24.62
C GLN A 46 -9.20 3.35 -25.06
N SER A 47 -8.71 4.17 -24.14
CA SER A 47 -7.97 5.39 -24.46
C SER A 47 -6.48 5.10 -24.70
N SER A 48 -5.83 5.92 -25.52
CA SER A 48 -4.38 5.83 -25.78
C SER A 48 -3.57 6.13 -24.50
N TRP A 49 -3.99 7.13 -23.73
CA TRP A 49 -3.28 7.53 -22.49
C TRP A 49 -3.19 6.40 -21.47
N PHE A 50 -4.19 5.50 -21.42
CA PHE A 50 -4.15 4.36 -20.50
C PHE A 50 -3.03 3.38 -20.90
N THR A 51 -2.92 3.07 -22.20
CA THR A 51 -1.84 2.24 -22.73
C THR A 51 -0.48 2.90 -22.52
N GLU A 52 -0.37 4.20 -22.76
CA GLU A 52 0.85 4.98 -22.52
C GLU A 52 1.27 4.93 -21.06
N TYR A 53 0.30 5.07 -20.13
CA TYR A 53 0.57 4.92 -18.71
C TYR A 53 1.06 3.50 -18.34
N LEU A 54 0.48 2.45 -18.91
CA LEU A 54 0.93 1.09 -18.61
C LEU A 54 2.40 0.90 -18.98
N TRP A 55 2.84 1.47 -20.10
CA TRP A 55 4.25 1.47 -20.49
C TRP A 55 5.13 2.36 -19.61
N PHE A 56 4.65 3.50 -19.22
CA PHE A 56 5.35 4.41 -18.32
C PHE A 56 5.47 3.85 -16.90
N GLY A 57 4.36 3.34 -16.35
CA GLY A 57 4.23 2.97 -14.95
C GLY A 57 4.90 1.66 -14.56
N HIS A 58 5.17 0.72 -15.52
CA HIS A 58 5.76 -0.57 -15.17
C HIS A 58 7.25 -0.48 -14.75
N ASN A 59 7.94 0.59 -15.18
CA ASN A 59 9.32 0.91 -14.79
C ASN A 59 10.31 -0.28 -14.91
N GLY A 60 10.02 -1.25 -15.75
CA GLY A 60 10.85 -2.43 -16.04
C GLY A 60 10.77 -3.57 -15.03
N TYR A 61 10.09 -3.43 -13.90
CA TYR A 61 10.10 -4.44 -12.83
C TYR A 61 8.78 -4.67 -12.08
N ALA A 62 7.77 -3.84 -12.27
CA ALA A 62 6.50 -3.97 -11.55
C ALA A 62 5.29 -3.89 -12.48
N VAL A 63 4.19 -4.52 -12.08
CA VAL A 63 2.89 -4.26 -12.70
C VAL A 63 2.49 -2.83 -12.37
N PRO A 64 2.07 -2.01 -13.36
CA PRO A 64 1.64 -0.64 -13.11
C PRO A 64 0.48 -0.58 -12.10
N HIS A 65 0.58 0.32 -11.15
CA HIS A 65 -0.48 0.56 -10.19
C HIS A 65 -1.55 1.43 -10.85
N ILE A 66 -2.79 0.97 -10.87
CA ILE A 66 -3.87 1.65 -11.59
C ILE A 66 -4.97 2.22 -10.68
N GLN A 67 -4.89 1.99 -9.35
CA GLN A 67 -5.95 2.44 -8.45
C GLN A 67 -6.14 3.96 -8.48
N ASP A 68 -5.06 4.71 -8.39
CA ASP A 68 -5.08 6.18 -8.38
C ASP A 68 -5.17 6.78 -9.79
N LEU A 69 -4.86 5.99 -10.82
CA LEU A 69 -4.74 6.43 -12.20
C LEU A 69 -6.00 7.15 -12.70
N LEU A 70 -7.14 6.51 -12.55
CA LEU A 70 -8.42 7.06 -12.99
C LEU A 70 -8.82 8.26 -12.13
N ALA A 71 -8.52 8.25 -10.82
CA ALA A 71 -8.82 9.37 -9.93
C ALA A 71 -8.07 10.63 -10.37
N ILE A 72 -6.77 10.53 -10.58
CA ILE A 72 -5.97 11.69 -11.01
C ILE A 72 -6.42 12.16 -12.39
N HIS A 73 -6.70 11.24 -13.32
CA HIS A 73 -7.24 11.61 -14.63
C HIS A 73 -8.54 12.42 -14.54
N LEU A 74 -9.47 12.00 -13.68
CA LEU A 74 -10.77 12.67 -13.50
C LEU A 74 -10.66 14.00 -12.75
N LEU A 75 -9.72 14.11 -11.80
CA LEU A 75 -9.61 15.27 -10.92
C LEU A 75 -8.54 16.28 -11.33
N LYS A 76 -7.64 15.97 -12.26
CA LYS A 76 -6.48 16.80 -12.61
C LYS A 76 -6.82 18.24 -13.03
N SER A 77 -8.02 18.49 -13.59
CA SER A 77 -8.46 19.84 -13.95
C SER A 77 -8.94 20.66 -12.75
N GLN A 78 -9.16 20.02 -11.59
CA GLN A 78 -9.60 20.62 -10.33
C GLN A 78 -8.45 20.77 -9.33
N ILE A 79 -7.28 20.25 -9.66
CA ILE A 79 -6.06 20.28 -8.84
C ILE A 79 -5.09 21.29 -9.47
N PRO A 80 -4.50 22.20 -8.70
CA PRO A 80 -3.47 23.11 -9.20
C PRO A 80 -2.32 22.34 -9.88
N SER A 81 -1.80 22.85 -10.99
CA SER A 81 -0.77 22.16 -11.78
C SER A 81 0.58 22.03 -11.06
N ASP A 82 0.81 22.86 -10.05
CA ASP A 82 2.01 22.87 -9.18
C ASP A 82 1.77 22.16 -7.84
N ALA A 83 0.66 21.42 -7.71
CA ALA A 83 0.34 20.69 -6.49
C ALA A 83 1.31 19.52 -6.26
N VAL A 84 1.64 19.30 -5.00
CA VAL A 84 2.37 18.11 -4.53
C VAL A 84 1.36 17.10 -4.00
N VAL A 85 1.29 15.92 -4.63
CA VAL A 85 0.40 14.83 -4.17
C VAL A 85 1.04 14.10 -3.00
N VAL A 86 0.30 13.94 -1.91
CA VAL A 86 0.78 13.29 -0.68
C VAL A 86 -0.04 12.02 -0.41
N PRO A 87 0.36 10.86 -0.95
CA PRO A 87 -0.35 9.61 -0.71
C PRO A 87 -0.02 9.00 0.65
N GLY A 88 -0.99 8.27 1.23
CA GLY A 88 -0.81 7.50 2.47
C GLY A 88 -0.07 6.17 2.31
N HIS A 89 0.68 5.99 1.24
CA HIS A 89 1.37 4.74 0.90
C HIS A 89 2.33 4.27 1.98
N SER A 90 2.30 2.96 2.28
CA SER A 90 3.12 2.28 3.30
C SER A 90 2.79 2.62 4.76
N GLY A 91 1.81 3.50 5.02
CA GLY A 91 1.38 3.81 6.37
C GLY A 91 0.86 2.58 7.13
N ASP A 92 0.14 1.70 6.45
CA ASP A 92 -0.37 0.43 6.97
C ASP A 92 0.75 -0.55 7.37
N LEU A 93 1.83 -0.60 6.62
CA LEU A 93 3.01 -1.40 6.98
C LEU A 93 3.67 -0.87 8.26
N LEU A 94 3.97 0.44 8.31
CA LEU A 94 4.56 1.07 9.50
C LEU A 94 3.66 0.91 10.72
N ALA A 95 2.35 1.10 10.54
CA ALA A 95 1.36 0.90 11.60
C ALA A 95 1.34 -0.54 12.16
N GLY A 96 1.90 -1.51 11.42
CA GLY A 96 2.00 -2.91 11.86
C GLY A 96 0.84 -3.80 11.42
N SER A 97 0.01 -3.38 10.47
CA SER A 97 -1.08 -4.22 9.93
C SER A 97 -0.58 -5.45 9.17
N HIS A 98 0.68 -5.42 8.72
CA HIS A 98 1.32 -6.55 8.06
C HIS A 98 1.99 -7.54 9.01
N ILE A 99 2.02 -7.26 10.31
CA ILE A 99 2.67 -8.12 11.30
C ILE A 99 1.90 -9.44 11.45
N ILE A 100 2.63 -10.54 11.30
CA ILE A 100 2.12 -11.89 11.57
C ILE A 100 2.74 -12.34 12.90
N PRO A 101 1.98 -12.31 14.01
CA PRO A 101 2.55 -12.38 15.36
C PRO A 101 3.38 -13.63 15.62
N TYR A 102 2.97 -14.81 15.16
CA TYR A 102 3.70 -16.05 15.44
C TYR A 102 5.09 -16.11 14.80
N LEU A 103 5.33 -15.35 13.70
CA LEU A 103 6.64 -15.28 13.05
C LEU A 103 7.71 -14.67 13.96
N LYS A 104 7.33 -13.91 14.98
CA LYS A 104 8.24 -13.35 15.98
C LYS A 104 8.96 -14.43 16.78
N PHE A 105 8.30 -15.55 17.00
CA PHE A 105 8.75 -16.62 17.89
C PHE A 105 9.38 -17.81 17.15
N THR A 106 9.64 -17.68 15.87
CA THR A 106 10.32 -18.69 15.04
C THR A 106 11.46 -18.06 14.25
N HIS A 107 12.52 -18.82 14.06
CA HIS A 107 13.69 -18.43 13.25
C HIS A 107 13.78 -19.24 11.94
N LYS A 108 12.69 -19.94 11.58
CA LYS A 108 12.66 -20.82 10.40
C LYS A 108 12.32 -20.02 9.15
N ILE A 109 13.26 -19.91 8.21
CA ILE A 109 13.04 -19.32 6.87
C ILE A 109 11.79 -19.88 6.19
N PRO A 110 11.50 -21.21 6.22
CA PRO A 110 10.27 -21.74 5.64
C PRO A 110 8.99 -21.13 6.18
N SER A 111 8.95 -20.68 7.44
CA SER A 111 7.76 -20.02 8.01
C SER A 111 7.48 -18.67 7.34
N ALA A 112 8.50 -17.81 7.21
CA ALA A 112 8.39 -16.55 6.48
C ALA A 112 8.01 -16.79 5.01
N ARG A 113 8.67 -17.75 4.34
CA ARG A 113 8.42 -18.11 2.95
C ARG A 113 6.96 -18.48 2.69
N VAL A 114 6.35 -19.28 3.57
CA VAL A 114 4.97 -19.72 3.43
C VAL A 114 4.01 -18.53 3.57
N GLU A 115 4.26 -17.62 4.50
CA GLU A 115 3.39 -16.45 4.68
C GLU A 115 3.53 -15.44 3.53
N ILE A 116 4.74 -15.24 3.01
CA ILE A 116 4.94 -14.45 1.79
C ILE A 116 4.15 -15.05 0.63
N TRP A 117 4.26 -16.37 0.43
CA TRP A 117 3.47 -17.06 -0.59
C TRP A 117 1.98 -16.88 -0.40
N ARG A 118 1.46 -17.06 0.82
CA ARG A 118 0.03 -16.88 1.11
C ARG A 118 -0.44 -15.47 0.78
N LYS A 119 0.32 -14.44 1.18
CA LYS A 119 -0.02 -13.05 0.92
C LYS A 119 -0.13 -12.78 -0.58
N HIS A 120 0.82 -13.24 -1.38
CA HIS A 120 0.81 -13.04 -2.83
C HIS A 120 -0.28 -13.87 -3.53
N TYR A 121 -0.48 -15.09 -3.10
CA TYR A 121 -1.52 -15.93 -3.66
C TYR A 121 -2.92 -15.36 -3.43
N THR A 122 -3.18 -14.78 -2.27
CA THR A 122 -4.49 -14.18 -1.98
C THR A 122 -4.79 -12.91 -2.77
N LEU A 123 -3.77 -12.24 -3.30
CA LEU A 123 -3.93 -11.08 -4.18
C LEU A 123 -4.38 -11.46 -5.60
N LEU A 124 -4.22 -12.72 -5.99
CA LEU A 124 -4.61 -13.20 -7.32
C LEU A 124 -6.07 -13.67 -7.31
N SER A 125 -6.85 -13.22 -8.29
CA SER A 125 -8.22 -13.73 -8.50
C SER A 125 -8.20 -15.25 -8.71
N PRO A 126 -9.08 -16.03 -8.04
CA PRO A 126 -9.21 -17.46 -8.28
C PRO A 126 -9.43 -17.80 -9.76
N THR A 127 -10.16 -16.95 -10.48
CA THR A 127 -10.40 -17.10 -11.92
C THR A 127 -9.13 -16.90 -12.73
N LEU A 128 -8.31 -15.91 -12.38
CA LEU A 128 -7.02 -15.67 -13.02
C LEU A 128 -6.07 -16.83 -12.77
N ILE A 129 -6.01 -17.32 -11.53
CA ILE A 129 -5.21 -18.48 -11.14
C ILE A 129 -5.60 -19.70 -11.99
N ALA A 130 -6.90 -19.99 -12.07
CA ALA A 130 -7.40 -21.13 -12.86
C ALA A 130 -7.04 -21.01 -14.34
N ARG A 131 -7.08 -19.81 -14.92
CA ARG A 131 -6.77 -19.59 -16.35
C ARG A 131 -5.28 -19.63 -16.65
N VAL A 132 -4.46 -18.96 -15.83
CA VAL A 132 -3.03 -18.75 -16.12
C VAL A 132 -2.20 -19.96 -15.66
N PHE A 133 -2.57 -20.58 -14.54
CA PHE A 133 -1.75 -21.60 -13.90
C PHE A 133 -2.26 -23.04 -14.05
N LYS A 134 -3.41 -23.25 -14.71
CA LYS A 134 -4.08 -24.55 -14.78
C LYS A 134 -3.17 -25.71 -15.21
N ALA A 135 -2.28 -25.50 -16.16
CA ALA A 135 -1.38 -26.54 -16.66
C ALA A 135 -0.05 -26.67 -15.87
N ASN A 136 0.40 -25.58 -15.19
CA ASN A 136 1.76 -25.48 -14.63
C ASN A 136 1.80 -24.96 -13.18
N PHE A 137 0.69 -24.95 -12.47
CA PHE A 137 0.59 -24.34 -11.12
C PHE A 137 1.68 -24.83 -10.17
N ASN A 138 1.91 -26.13 -10.08
CA ASN A 138 2.91 -26.70 -9.17
C ASN A 138 4.35 -26.29 -9.55
N ALA A 139 4.66 -26.22 -10.84
CA ALA A 139 5.99 -25.79 -11.29
C ALA A 139 6.21 -24.31 -10.97
N ILE A 140 5.22 -23.46 -11.24
CA ILE A 140 5.28 -22.01 -10.94
C ILE A 140 5.36 -21.78 -9.43
N LYS A 141 4.54 -22.47 -8.64
CA LYS A 141 4.60 -22.38 -7.17
C LYS A 141 5.97 -22.78 -6.66
N LYS A 142 6.54 -23.88 -7.14
CA LYS A 142 7.89 -24.34 -6.76
C LYS A 142 8.94 -23.29 -7.10
N ALA A 143 8.91 -22.74 -8.31
CA ALA A 143 9.86 -21.72 -8.75
C ALA A 143 9.77 -20.43 -7.90
N LEU A 144 8.54 -19.95 -7.62
CA LEU A 144 8.33 -18.77 -6.78
C LEU A 144 8.77 -19.00 -5.33
N LEU A 145 8.45 -20.16 -4.75
CA LEU A 145 8.91 -20.50 -3.39
C LEU A 145 10.43 -20.60 -3.32
N SER A 146 11.09 -21.11 -4.36
CA SER A 146 12.55 -21.15 -4.44
C SER A 146 13.16 -19.75 -4.48
N LYS A 147 12.60 -18.85 -5.31
CA LYS A 147 13.06 -17.46 -5.38
C LYS A 147 12.84 -16.70 -4.06
N ILE A 148 11.68 -16.86 -3.44
CA ILE A 148 11.42 -16.24 -2.13
C ILE A 148 12.45 -16.76 -1.10
N GLU A 149 12.75 -18.05 -1.08
CA GLU A 149 13.72 -18.61 -0.14
C GLU A 149 15.13 -18.08 -0.38
N GLU A 150 15.56 -17.97 -1.64
CA GLU A 150 16.85 -17.39 -2.03
C GLU A 150 16.98 -15.95 -1.51
N GLU A 151 15.97 -15.12 -1.74
CA GLU A 151 15.94 -13.73 -1.24
C GLU A 151 15.96 -13.65 0.30
N LEU A 152 15.23 -14.54 0.98
CA LEU A 152 15.23 -14.58 2.44
C LEU A 152 16.59 -15.01 3.01
N ARG A 153 17.30 -15.95 2.37
CA ARG A 153 18.66 -16.34 2.75
C ARG A 153 19.61 -15.17 2.55
N TYR A 154 19.62 -14.55 1.37
CA TYR A 154 20.43 -13.37 1.09
C TYR A 154 20.18 -12.26 2.12
N PHE A 155 18.92 -11.97 2.45
CA PHE A 155 18.59 -10.95 3.44
C PHE A 155 19.05 -11.34 4.85
N SER A 156 18.93 -12.61 5.23
CA SER A 156 19.45 -13.13 6.50
C SER A 156 20.97 -12.92 6.62
N ASP A 157 21.71 -13.17 5.54
CA ASP A 157 23.16 -13.04 5.52
C ASP A 157 23.61 -11.58 5.69
N ILE A 158 22.95 -10.62 5.04
CA ILE A 158 23.30 -9.19 5.15
C ILE A 158 22.91 -8.55 6.49
N LEU A 159 21.97 -9.12 7.23
CA LEU A 159 21.60 -8.60 8.55
C LEU A 159 22.69 -8.78 9.61
N HIS A 160 23.73 -9.55 9.34
CA HIS A 160 24.81 -9.89 10.28
C HIS A 160 24.29 -10.36 11.66
N SER A 161 23.05 -10.83 11.72
CA SER A 161 22.42 -11.35 12.93
C SER A 161 22.55 -12.86 12.95
N ASN A 162 23.02 -13.42 14.07
CA ASN A 162 23.24 -14.86 14.21
C ASN A 162 21.97 -15.71 14.05
N SER A 163 20.77 -15.11 14.11
CA SER A 163 19.50 -15.80 13.82
C SER A 163 18.33 -14.79 13.82
N PRO A 164 18.04 -14.10 12.73
CA PRO A 164 16.88 -13.19 12.67
C PRO A 164 15.59 -13.99 12.83
N SER A 165 14.58 -13.38 13.46
CA SER A 165 13.26 -13.99 13.52
C SER A 165 12.62 -14.07 12.12
N ALA A 166 11.73 -15.02 11.91
CA ALA A 166 11.00 -15.14 10.65
C ALA A 166 10.16 -13.87 10.36
N LEU A 167 9.74 -13.14 11.40
CA LEU A 167 9.09 -11.85 11.25
C LEU A 167 10.03 -10.80 10.66
N THR A 168 11.27 -10.69 11.15
CA THR A 168 12.27 -9.78 10.60
C THR A 168 12.54 -10.05 9.12
N LEU A 169 12.64 -11.32 8.75
CA LEU A 169 12.82 -11.74 7.36
C LEU A 169 11.59 -11.40 6.50
N TYR A 170 10.39 -11.64 7.02
CA TYR A 170 9.13 -11.33 6.35
C TYR A 170 8.97 -9.83 6.12
N GLU A 171 9.18 -8.99 7.16
CA GLU A 171 9.09 -7.53 7.05
C GLU A 171 10.16 -6.97 6.09
N GLY A 172 11.40 -7.46 6.18
CA GLY A 172 12.47 -7.05 5.27
C GLY A 172 12.17 -7.39 3.81
N TRP A 173 11.57 -8.56 3.56
CA TRP A 173 11.08 -8.93 2.25
C TRP A 173 9.93 -8.01 1.78
N ASP A 174 8.94 -7.72 2.64
CA ASP A 174 7.81 -6.82 2.32
C ASP A 174 8.33 -5.43 1.93
N TRP A 175 9.27 -4.86 2.69
CA TRP A 175 9.91 -3.58 2.35
C TRP A 175 10.56 -3.60 0.97
N ARG A 176 11.39 -4.59 0.67
CA ARG A 176 12.18 -4.64 -0.56
C ARG A 176 11.35 -5.02 -1.78
N GLU A 177 10.53 -6.05 -1.66
CA GLU A 177 9.88 -6.66 -2.81
C GLU A 177 8.49 -6.09 -3.07
N ARG A 178 7.76 -5.71 -2.02
CA ARG A 178 6.41 -5.17 -2.19
C ARG A 178 6.36 -3.65 -2.06
N GLN A 179 6.88 -3.09 -0.98
CA GLN A 179 6.76 -1.65 -0.74
C GLN A 179 7.61 -0.86 -1.75
N ALA A 180 8.89 -1.19 -1.92
CA ALA A 180 9.75 -0.46 -2.83
C ALA A 180 9.38 -0.67 -4.30
N LYS A 181 9.12 -1.93 -4.72
CA LYS A 181 8.91 -2.24 -6.14
C LYS A 181 7.48 -2.00 -6.63
N PHE A 182 6.48 -2.13 -5.75
CA PHE A 182 5.08 -1.99 -6.16
C PHE A 182 4.41 -0.76 -5.54
N ILE A 183 4.47 -0.58 -4.21
CA ILE A 183 3.77 0.51 -3.55
C ILE A 183 4.44 1.87 -3.85
N ALA A 184 5.77 1.98 -3.68
CA ALA A 184 6.47 3.22 -4.04
C ALA A 184 6.39 3.53 -5.54
N ASN A 185 6.40 2.50 -6.39
CA ASN A 185 6.23 2.70 -7.84
C ASN A 185 4.85 3.25 -8.23
N SER A 186 3.85 3.20 -7.35
CA SER A 186 2.51 3.74 -7.64
C SER A 186 2.50 5.26 -7.83
N VAL A 187 3.47 6.00 -7.26
CA VAL A 187 3.62 7.45 -7.46
C VAL A 187 3.86 7.85 -8.92
N ARG A 188 4.26 6.88 -9.76
CA ARG A 188 4.39 7.08 -11.22
C ARG A 188 3.08 7.57 -11.86
N VAL A 189 1.95 7.31 -11.22
CA VAL A 189 0.65 7.88 -11.64
C VAL A 189 0.69 9.40 -11.60
N TYR A 190 1.23 9.98 -10.53
CA TYR A 190 1.29 11.42 -10.36
C TYR A 190 2.26 12.04 -11.37
N GLU A 191 3.45 11.46 -11.51
CA GLU A 191 4.46 11.88 -12.51
C GLU A 191 3.91 11.84 -13.94
N PHE A 192 3.12 10.81 -14.29
CA PHE A 192 2.52 10.69 -15.61
C PHE A 192 1.57 11.85 -15.95
N PHE A 193 0.90 12.40 -14.95
CA PHE A 193 0.02 13.57 -15.10
C PHE A 193 0.72 14.90 -14.79
N GLY A 194 2.03 14.89 -14.53
CA GLY A 194 2.84 16.10 -14.33
C GLY A 194 2.79 16.67 -12.94
N PHE A 195 2.38 15.90 -11.94
CA PHE A 195 2.38 16.31 -10.54
C PHE A 195 3.64 15.84 -9.81
N ASP A 196 4.16 16.69 -8.94
CA ASP A 196 5.11 16.28 -7.93
C ASP A 196 4.43 15.43 -6.84
N TRP A 197 5.23 14.70 -6.08
CA TRP A 197 4.71 13.85 -5.00
C TRP A 197 5.66 13.79 -3.81
N TRP A 198 5.10 13.49 -2.64
CA TRP A 198 5.85 13.24 -1.43
C TRP A 198 5.21 12.11 -0.62
N MET A 199 6.00 11.10 -0.25
CA MET A 199 5.56 9.98 0.58
C MET A 199 6.06 10.15 2.01
N PRO A 200 5.28 10.71 2.95
CA PRO A 200 5.73 10.97 4.31
C PRO A 200 6.10 9.70 5.08
N PHE A 201 5.45 8.57 4.79
CA PHE A 201 5.75 7.28 5.43
C PHE A 201 7.05 6.62 4.93
N TRP A 202 7.76 7.25 3.98
CA TRP A 202 9.11 6.88 3.55
C TRP A 202 10.19 7.80 4.12
N ASP A 203 9.80 8.73 5.00
CA ASP A 203 10.77 9.53 5.73
C ASP A 203 11.67 8.62 6.59
N SER A 204 12.99 8.82 6.50
CA SER A 204 13.96 7.93 7.11
C SER A 204 13.90 7.94 8.64
N ASP A 205 13.57 9.07 9.25
CA ASP A 205 13.49 9.20 10.70
C ASP A 205 12.22 8.55 11.23
N LEU A 206 11.10 8.71 10.50
CA LEU A 206 9.85 8.03 10.80
C LEU A 206 10.00 6.51 10.69
N VAL A 207 10.59 6.01 9.61
CA VAL A 207 10.85 4.58 9.42
C VAL A 207 11.75 4.04 10.52
N ARG A 208 12.82 4.76 10.86
CA ARG A 208 13.74 4.40 11.95
C ARG A 208 13.03 4.35 13.30
N PHE A 209 12.17 5.32 13.58
CA PHE A 209 11.35 5.33 14.80
C PHE A 209 10.46 4.08 14.88
N TYR A 210 9.67 3.79 13.85
CA TYR A 210 8.77 2.63 13.86
C TYR A 210 9.52 1.28 13.96
N ASN A 211 10.71 1.17 13.38
CA ASN A 211 11.55 -0.02 13.51
C ASN A 211 12.07 -0.25 14.93
N GLN A 212 12.17 0.80 15.75
CA GLN A 212 12.57 0.72 17.16
C GLN A 212 11.40 0.50 18.12
N VAL A 213 10.16 0.65 17.66
CA VAL A 213 8.97 0.44 18.48
C VAL A 213 8.89 -1.01 18.94
N PRO A 214 8.72 -1.27 20.26
CA PRO A 214 8.59 -2.61 20.81
C PRO A 214 7.44 -3.40 20.13
N PHE A 215 7.68 -4.67 19.85
CA PHE A 215 6.75 -5.56 19.17
C PHE A 215 5.29 -5.50 19.71
N PRO A 216 5.02 -5.51 21.03
CA PRO A 216 3.64 -5.44 21.54
C PRO A 216 2.89 -4.16 21.16
N LEU A 217 3.61 -3.06 20.91
CA LEU A 217 3.00 -1.79 20.51
C LEU A 217 2.79 -1.71 18.99
N ARG A 218 3.58 -2.45 18.21
CA ARG A 218 3.41 -2.55 16.75
C ARG A 218 2.27 -3.49 16.38
N THR A 219 2.09 -4.57 17.16
CA THR A 219 1.06 -5.59 16.87
C THR A 219 -0.34 -4.98 16.96
N ASN A 220 -1.21 -5.35 16.00
CA ASN A 220 -2.59 -4.86 15.91
C ASN A 220 -2.68 -3.32 15.86
N ARG A 221 -1.69 -2.65 15.30
CA ARG A 221 -1.66 -1.18 15.13
C ARG A 221 -1.82 -0.38 16.43
N ARG A 222 -1.45 -0.94 17.59
CA ARG A 222 -1.73 -0.33 18.92
C ARG A 222 -1.15 1.06 19.07
N LEU A 223 0.13 1.27 18.67
CA LEU A 223 0.74 2.59 18.73
C LEU A 223 0.03 3.56 17.79
N HIS A 224 -0.19 3.13 16.56
CA HIS A 224 -0.85 3.95 15.53
C HIS A 224 -2.26 4.38 15.98
N GLY A 225 -3.05 3.46 16.53
CA GLY A 225 -4.37 3.79 17.09
C GLY A 225 -4.29 4.86 18.18
N ARG A 226 -3.34 4.74 19.13
CA ARG A 226 -3.15 5.77 20.17
C ARG A 226 -2.73 7.13 19.60
N VAL A 227 -1.90 7.15 18.57
CA VAL A 227 -1.51 8.40 17.89
C VAL A 227 -2.73 9.02 17.24
N LEU A 228 -3.55 8.24 16.53
CA LEU A 228 -4.78 8.74 15.92
C LEU A 228 -5.75 9.31 16.96
N GLU A 229 -6.03 8.58 18.05
CA GLU A 229 -6.85 9.07 19.16
C GLU A 229 -6.31 10.39 19.75
N GLY A 230 -4.99 10.53 19.84
CA GLY A 230 -4.34 11.75 20.27
C GLY A 230 -4.56 12.91 19.30
N LEU A 231 -4.44 12.65 18.00
CA LEU A 231 -4.68 13.65 16.95
C LEU A 231 -6.15 14.05 16.87
N GLU A 232 -7.08 13.09 16.95
CA GLU A 232 -8.51 13.36 17.00
C GLU A 232 -8.86 14.34 18.13
N ARG A 233 -8.36 14.08 19.34
CA ARG A 233 -8.55 14.98 20.49
C ARG A 233 -7.90 16.35 20.28
N ALA A 234 -6.67 16.37 19.77
CA ALA A 234 -5.93 17.61 19.54
C ALA A 234 -6.57 18.51 18.48
N LEU A 235 -7.18 17.91 17.47
CA LEU A 235 -7.84 18.59 16.36
C LEU A 235 -9.34 18.80 16.58
N GLY A 236 -9.91 18.28 17.68
CA GLY A 236 -11.34 18.37 17.97
C GLY A 236 -12.21 17.56 17.03
N LEU A 237 -11.67 16.53 16.40
CA LEU A 237 -12.38 15.66 15.45
C LEU A 237 -13.35 14.73 16.19
N ILE A 238 -14.54 14.57 15.63
CA ILE A 238 -15.53 13.57 16.06
C ILE A 238 -15.68 12.57 14.92
N LEU A 239 -14.95 11.47 14.99
CA LEU A 239 -15.09 10.38 14.04
C LEU A 239 -16.18 9.42 14.52
N ASN A 240 -17.25 9.29 13.75
CA ASN A 240 -18.22 8.22 13.95
C ASN A 240 -17.50 6.90 13.64
N GLN A 241 -17.05 6.21 14.67
CA GLN A 241 -16.58 4.84 14.55
C GLN A 241 -17.77 3.97 14.14
N ASN A 242 -17.96 3.76 12.85
CA ASN A 242 -18.78 2.65 12.43
C ASN A 242 -18.09 1.39 12.90
N GLU A 243 -18.65 0.78 13.95
CA GLU A 243 -18.29 -0.55 14.43
C GLU A 243 -18.67 -1.58 13.34
N GLU A 244 -17.89 -1.65 12.27
CA GLU A 244 -18.00 -2.75 11.33
C GLU A 244 -16.63 -3.34 11.04
N GLY A 245 -16.43 -4.50 11.64
CA GLY A 245 -15.88 -5.68 11.01
C GLY A 245 -14.38 -5.85 11.11
N HIS A 246 -13.97 -6.54 12.12
CA HIS A 246 -12.73 -7.34 12.14
C HIS A 246 -12.82 -8.54 11.19
#